data_996ae60bd2379e5b84ec2a1b85fc2940
#
_entry.id   996ae60bd2379e5b84ec2a1b85fc2940
#
_cell.length_a   1.000
_cell.length_b   1.000
_cell.length_c   1.000
_cell.angle_alpha   90.00
_cell.angle_beta   90.00
_cell.angle_gamma   90.00
#
_symmetry.space_group_name_H-M   'P 1'
#
loop_
_entity.id
_entity.type
_entity.pdbx_description
1 polymer ?
#
loop_
_entity_poly.entity_id
_entity_poly.type
_entity_poly.pdbx_seq_one_letter_code
_entity_poly.pdbx_strand_id
1 'polypeptide(L)'
;MKFIVRKAWLLFCVLFGLTLFAATPEKSRRDKARYYYLEGVINRSQGKMAEAHELFRKAVETDDSYLEAQEAYNFGKLVMPADSIAEQYQAFWNMRPMVDAYPNDEYESEYYAYLAKQMREYDEAIRIYRRLDSISPDNTERLLHLAELYTVKNDLAKAYECYERYEKAEGKSSQISLRKIVYKLNMSDTIGAIAEADSLIAFNPQKAAFHILKGDVLTHLQQYDSAYMSYLDAEKVEPDNGDVKIAIANYFLNKGDSIEYDNKMYDALMCDDFDLSAKIEILAEYLQKLIDNQSDINRGDLLFAVLRNQYPHEPEILDLAARYNAAMEKFEEAIENISYAIDMKPDVEQYWGQKMGYLLQLDRCEEVIECYNSAANYFEPTDYLSYLLAPAYMMLEEYDKTIEIYARLLHNIEPTLPIDSLIIDKAPLNSLSYDQLMRANALYTFIGDSYHQMNNRQSAFNAYENALIFFPESAATLNNYAYFLAVDGLDLDKAEKMSETAIKAEPDNATYIDTYAWVLFKKGDYENALKYQQQAIEKIGDDLSADVLEHMGDIYFKCNEPQKAIEYWEQALKLDSENELLQRKVKQKNYFEK
;
A
#
# COMPACT_ATOMS: atom_id res chain seq x y z
N MET A 1 -35.22 22.71 18.59
CA MET A 1 -36.13 23.04 19.69
C MET A 1 -37.03 24.27 19.39
N LYS A 2 -36.54 25.38 18.76
CA LYS A 2 -37.38 26.52 18.34
C LYS A 2 -38.41 26.20 17.23
N PHE A 3 -38.11 25.23 16.37
CA PHE A 3 -38.98 24.81 15.27
C PHE A 3 -40.22 24.01 15.74
N ILE A 4 -40.04 23.18 16.76
CA ILE A 4 -41.14 22.39 17.38
C ILE A 4 -42.16 23.29 18.07
N VAL A 5 -41.69 24.38 18.71
CA VAL A 5 -42.56 25.34 19.42
C VAL A 5 -43.40 26.17 18.45
N ARG A 6 -42.87 26.53 17.28
CA ARG A 6 -43.61 27.34 16.28
C ARG A 6 -44.71 26.53 15.57
N LYS A 7 -44.49 25.21 15.31
CA LYS A 7 -45.54 24.33 14.75
C LYS A 7 -46.60 23.92 15.80
N ALA A 8 -46.23 23.85 17.08
CA ALA A 8 -47.21 23.62 18.16
C ALA A 8 -48.18 24.78 18.37
N TRP A 9 -47.76 26.01 18.11
CA TRP A 9 -48.63 27.20 18.19
C TRP A 9 -49.67 27.26 17.07
N LEU A 10 -49.33 26.76 15.87
CA LEU A 10 -50.28 26.60 14.76
C LEU A 10 -51.35 25.54 15.04
N LEU A 11 -51.02 24.48 15.78
CA LEU A 11 -52.00 23.46 16.21
C LEU A 11 -53.05 24.02 17.17
N PHE A 12 -52.70 24.96 18.05
CA PHE A 12 -53.62 25.51 19.03
C PHE A 12 -54.67 26.46 18.41
N CYS A 13 -54.32 27.14 17.30
CA CYS A 13 -55.25 28.01 16.58
C CYS A 13 -56.26 27.26 15.69
N VAL A 14 -55.99 26.03 15.33
CA VAL A 14 -56.87 25.22 14.46
C VAL A 14 -58.01 24.53 15.23
N LEU A 15 -57.83 24.30 16.54
CA LEU A 15 -58.86 23.64 17.39
C LEU A 15 -60.01 24.55 17.81
N PHE A 16 -59.95 25.88 17.58
CA PHE A 16 -61.00 26.84 18.04
C PHE A 16 -61.80 27.49 16.90
N GLY A 17 -61.63 27.10 15.64
CA GLY A 17 -62.24 27.76 14.47
C GLY A 17 -63.28 26.95 13.69
N LEU A 18 -63.96 25.93 14.29
CA LEU A 18 -65.02 25.18 13.62
C LEU A 18 -66.41 25.77 13.89
N THR A 19 -66.77 26.85 13.15
CA THR A 19 -68.20 27.19 12.95
C THR A 19 -68.48 27.40 11.46
N LEU A 20 -69.34 26.50 10.97
CA LEU A 20 -70.23 26.55 9.81
C LEU A 20 -69.94 27.57 8.71
N PHE A 21 -69.29 27.12 7.64
CA PHE A 21 -69.56 27.53 6.27
C PHE A 21 -69.61 26.24 5.41
N ALA A 22 -70.63 26.14 4.56
CA ALA A 22 -70.74 25.04 3.60
C ALA A 22 -69.49 25.08 2.68
N ALA A 23 -68.54 24.19 2.90
CA ALA A 23 -67.29 24.14 2.16
C ALA A 23 -67.60 23.75 0.70
N THR A 24 -67.09 24.54 -0.25
CA THR A 24 -67.04 24.09 -1.63
C THR A 24 -66.29 22.73 -1.73
N PRO A 25 -66.59 21.87 -2.68
CA PRO A 25 -65.92 20.58 -2.82
C PRO A 25 -64.38 20.69 -2.77
N GLU A 26 -63.86 21.77 -3.29
CA GLU A 26 -62.41 22.11 -3.30
C GLU A 26 -61.88 22.45 -1.92
N LYS A 27 -62.62 23.21 -1.12
CA LYS A 27 -62.26 23.55 0.26
C LYS A 27 -62.27 22.31 1.16
N SER A 28 -63.26 21.42 1.01
CA SER A 28 -63.36 20.14 1.72
C SER A 28 -62.17 19.19 1.35
N ARG A 29 -61.73 19.23 0.11
CA ARG A 29 -60.58 18.43 -0.38
C ARG A 29 -59.29 18.91 0.26
N ARG A 30 -59.03 20.21 0.29
CA ARG A 30 -57.85 20.83 0.88
C ARG A 30 -57.82 20.66 2.42
N ASP A 31 -58.94 20.77 3.09
CA ASP A 31 -59.03 20.55 4.54
C ASP A 31 -58.70 19.09 4.90
N LYS A 32 -59.15 18.12 4.08
CA LYS A 32 -58.81 16.71 4.25
C LYS A 32 -57.34 16.40 3.96
N ALA A 33 -56.74 16.99 2.94
CA ALA A 33 -55.32 16.86 2.66
C ALA A 33 -54.46 17.41 3.79
N ARG A 34 -54.87 18.57 4.32
CA ARG A 34 -54.23 19.21 5.48
C ARG A 34 -54.30 18.33 6.74
N TYR A 35 -55.42 17.68 6.97
CA TYR A 35 -55.53 16.73 8.08
C TYR A 35 -54.53 15.59 7.97
N TYR A 36 -54.43 14.93 6.81
CA TYR A 36 -53.42 13.89 6.59
C TYR A 36 -51.99 14.39 6.75
N TYR A 37 -51.69 15.59 6.24
CA TYR A 37 -50.37 16.21 6.40
C TYR A 37 -50.03 16.43 7.88
N LEU A 38 -50.94 17.02 8.67
CA LEU A 38 -50.69 17.28 10.09
C LEU A 38 -50.51 16.00 10.89
N GLU A 39 -51.33 14.98 10.65
CA GLU A 39 -51.14 13.65 11.24
C GLU A 39 -49.80 13.04 10.85
N GLY A 40 -49.36 13.21 9.60
CA GLY A 40 -48.05 12.80 9.13
C GLY A 40 -46.93 13.50 9.90
N VAL A 41 -47.03 14.81 10.10
CA VAL A 41 -46.05 15.59 10.90
C VAL A 41 -45.99 15.10 12.35
N ILE A 42 -47.12 14.76 12.96
CA ILE A 42 -47.19 14.21 14.32
C ILE A 42 -46.49 12.84 14.37
N ASN A 43 -46.82 11.94 13.46
CA ASN A 43 -46.17 10.61 13.40
C ASN A 43 -44.66 10.73 13.19
N ARG A 44 -44.20 11.62 12.29
CA ARG A 44 -42.76 11.89 12.08
C ARG A 44 -42.08 12.36 13.35
N SER A 45 -42.74 13.28 14.14
CA SER A 45 -42.19 13.77 15.41
C SER A 45 -42.07 12.67 16.48
N GLN A 46 -42.87 11.59 16.37
CA GLN A 46 -42.82 10.39 17.23
C GLN A 46 -41.84 9.31 16.74
N GLY A 47 -41.10 9.58 15.66
CA GLY A 47 -40.17 8.60 15.06
C GLY A 47 -40.84 7.52 14.20
N LYS A 48 -42.14 7.59 13.95
CA LYS A 48 -42.93 6.67 13.14
C LYS A 48 -42.83 7.05 11.65
N MET A 49 -41.64 6.82 11.05
CA MET A 49 -41.33 7.37 9.72
C MET A 49 -42.17 6.72 8.61
N ALA A 50 -42.44 5.41 8.66
CA ALA A 50 -43.23 4.72 7.64
C ALA A 50 -44.70 5.18 7.65
N GLU A 51 -45.33 5.30 8.84
CA GLU A 51 -46.68 5.76 8.98
C GLU A 51 -46.82 7.25 8.57
N ALA A 52 -45.82 8.07 8.89
CA ALA A 52 -45.77 9.45 8.46
C ALA A 52 -45.72 9.57 6.93
N HIS A 53 -44.89 8.79 6.30
CA HIS A 53 -44.72 8.77 4.84
C HIS A 53 -46.03 8.38 4.13
N GLU A 54 -46.72 7.35 4.62
CA GLU A 54 -48.00 6.93 4.08
C GLU A 54 -49.08 8.03 4.23
N LEU A 55 -49.06 8.77 5.33
CA LEU A 55 -49.96 9.90 5.54
C LEU A 55 -49.63 11.08 4.62
N PHE A 56 -48.39 11.40 4.39
CA PHE A 56 -47.97 12.39 3.40
C PHE A 56 -48.38 11.99 1.99
N ARG A 57 -48.25 10.70 1.62
CA ARG A 57 -48.75 10.16 0.35
C ARG A 57 -50.25 10.42 0.19
N LYS A 58 -51.06 10.09 1.21
CA LYS A 58 -52.50 10.33 1.20
C LYS A 58 -52.86 11.82 1.10
N ALA A 59 -52.08 12.69 1.73
CA ALA A 59 -52.26 14.12 1.61
C ALA A 59 -52.06 14.60 0.15
N VAL A 60 -51.00 14.14 -0.52
CA VAL A 60 -50.70 14.46 -1.94
C VAL A 60 -51.78 13.88 -2.85
N GLU A 61 -52.20 12.62 -2.65
CA GLU A 61 -53.29 12.00 -3.42
C GLU A 61 -54.64 12.72 -3.25
N THR A 62 -54.85 13.34 -2.09
CA THR A 62 -56.08 14.09 -1.82
C THR A 62 -56.06 15.48 -2.44
N ASP A 63 -54.95 16.18 -2.40
CA ASP A 63 -54.72 17.48 -3.04
C ASP A 63 -53.28 17.56 -3.53
N ASP A 64 -53.11 17.38 -4.83
CA ASP A 64 -51.82 17.38 -5.54
C ASP A 64 -51.21 18.79 -5.68
N SER A 65 -51.97 19.84 -5.37
CA SER A 65 -51.46 21.23 -5.32
C SER A 65 -50.90 21.64 -3.95
N TYR A 66 -50.94 20.72 -2.94
CA TYR A 66 -50.49 21.01 -1.59
C TYR A 66 -48.96 20.82 -1.46
N LEU A 67 -48.21 21.91 -1.67
CA LEU A 67 -46.73 21.88 -1.81
C LEU A 67 -46.02 21.32 -0.58
N GLU A 68 -46.46 21.69 0.64
CA GLU A 68 -45.83 21.19 1.88
C GLU A 68 -46.03 19.65 2.05
N ALA A 69 -47.16 19.13 1.56
CA ALA A 69 -47.38 17.67 1.57
C ALA A 69 -46.53 16.97 0.51
N GLN A 70 -46.38 17.56 -0.67
CA GLN A 70 -45.49 17.06 -1.72
C GLN A 70 -44.03 17.02 -1.24
N GLU A 71 -43.55 18.08 -0.62
CA GLU A 71 -42.20 18.17 -0.07
C GLU A 71 -41.98 17.08 0.97
N ALA A 72 -42.86 16.96 1.98
CA ALA A 72 -42.74 15.96 3.04
C ALA A 72 -42.78 14.51 2.50
N TYR A 73 -43.60 14.27 1.47
CA TYR A 73 -43.66 12.96 0.79
C TYR A 73 -42.38 12.65 0.01
N ASN A 74 -41.90 13.61 -0.80
CA ASN A 74 -40.68 13.41 -1.58
C ASN A 74 -39.44 13.33 -0.68
N PHE A 75 -39.38 14.09 0.40
CA PHE A 75 -38.35 13.93 1.43
C PHE A 75 -38.34 12.52 2.00
N GLY A 76 -39.51 11.93 2.32
CA GLY A 76 -39.60 10.55 2.79
C GLY A 76 -38.98 9.56 1.81
N LYS A 77 -39.22 9.75 0.51
CA LYS A 77 -38.60 8.90 -0.55
C LYS A 77 -37.08 9.01 -0.62
N LEU A 78 -36.49 10.14 -0.19
CA LEU A 78 -35.03 10.34 -0.20
C LEU A 78 -34.34 9.71 1.02
N VAL A 79 -35.03 9.66 2.18
CA VAL A 79 -34.43 9.17 3.44
C VAL A 79 -34.78 7.73 3.78
N MET A 80 -35.82 7.16 3.16
CA MET A 80 -36.20 5.76 3.32
C MET A 80 -35.49 4.89 2.29
N PRO A 81 -35.35 3.55 2.55
CA PRO A 81 -34.84 2.63 1.55
C PRO A 81 -35.68 2.75 0.26
N ALA A 82 -35.07 3.16 -0.82
CA ALA A 82 -35.74 3.36 -2.10
C ALA A 82 -35.65 2.11 -2.98
N ASP A 83 -36.73 1.84 -3.72
CA ASP A 83 -36.76 0.72 -4.66
C ASP A 83 -35.87 0.98 -5.90
N SER A 84 -35.58 2.25 -6.20
CA SER A 84 -34.68 2.62 -7.30
C SER A 84 -34.05 4.01 -7.15
N ILE A 85 -32.83 4.19 -7.71
CA ILE A 85 -32.14 5.47 -7.83
C ILE A 85 -32.95 6.48 -8.64
N ALA A 86 -33.69 6.01 -9.65
CA ALA A 86 -34.54 6.85 -10.49
C ALA A 86 -35.68 7.50 -9.70
N GLU A 87 -36.27 6.78 -8.74
CA GLU A 87 -37.33 7.35 -7.88
C GLU A 87 -36.79 8.40 -6.92
N GLN A 88 -35.60 8.18 -6.34
CA GLN A 88 -34.93 9.21 -5.52
C GLN A 88 -34.64 10.48 -6.32
N TYR A 89 -34.14 10.31 -7.54
CA TYR A 89 -33.85 11.43 -8.45
C TYR A 89 -35.11 12.22 -8.80
N GLN A 90 -36.21 11.53 -9.11
CA GLN A 90 -37.49 12.17 -9.37
C GLN A 90 -38.04 12.86 -8.10
N ALA A 91 -37.92 12.24 -6.94
CA ALA A 91 -38.34 12.83 -5.66
C ALA A 91 -37.60 14.14 -5.35
N PHE A 92 -36.28 14.17 -5.60
CA PHE A 92 -35.47 15.39 -5.47
C PHE A 92 -36.03 16.54 -6.34
N TRP A 93 -36.26 16.30 -7.63
CA TRP A 93 -36.79 17.33 -8.52
C TRP A 93 -38.22 17.77 -8.18
N ASN A 94 -39.03 16.88 -7.62
CA ASN A 94 -40.39 17.22 -7.17
C ASN A 94 -40.38 18.14 -5.95
N MET A 95 -39.30 18.33 -5.22
CA MET A 95 -39.17 19.28 -4.12
C MET A 95 -38.93 20.73 -4.61
N ARG A 96 -38.42 20.92 -5.82
CA ARG A 96 -38.07 22.22 -6.39
C ARG A 96 -39.21 23.23 -6.36
N PRO A 97 -40.47 22.90 -6.74
CA PRO A 97 -41.60 23.87 -6.72
C PRO A 97 -41.84 24.46 -5.33
N MET A 98 -41.65 23.69 -4.27
CA MET A 98 -41.80 24.19 -2.89
C MET A 98 -40.70 25.20 -2.56
N VAL A 99 -39.44 24.87 -2.85
CA VAL A 99 -38.28 25.71 -2.61
C VAL A 99 -38.34 27.02 -3.43
N ASP A 100 -38.93 26.99 -4.61
CA ASP A 100 -39.10 28.18 -5.44
C ASP A 100 -40.32 29.00 -5.05
N ALA A 101 -41.36 28.39 -4.44
CA ALA A 101 -42.52 29.09 -3.91
C ALA A 101 -42.19 29.89 -2.62
N TYR A 102 -41.24 29.41 -1.82
CA TYR A 102 -40.82 30.02 -0.55
C TYR A 102 -39.32 30.37 -0.58
N PRO A 103 -38.89 31.31 -1.47
CA PRO A 103 -37.47 31.60 -1.71
C PRO A 103 -36.74 32.18 -0.49
N ASN A 104 -37.47 32.76 0.49
CA ASN A 104 -36.92 33.32 1.72
C ASN A 104 -36.86 32.31 2.88
N ASP A 105 -37.30 31.06 2.66
CA ASP A 105 -37.06 29.99 3.62
C ASP A 105 -35.62 29.48 3.42
N GLU A 106 -34.73 30.07 4.21
CA GLU A 106 -33.29 29.76 4.12
C GLU A 106 -33.01 28.32 4.49
N TYR A 107 -33.69 27.76 5.50
CA TYR A 107 -33.46 26.39 5.96
C TYR A 107 -33.82 25.36 4.90
N GLU A 108 -35.02 25.44 4.34
CA GLU A 108 -35.46 24.51 3.30
C GLU A 108 -34.62 24.65 2.01
N SER A 109 -34.24 25.90 1.69
CA SER A 109 -33.35 26.17 0.54
C SER A 109 -31.94 25.61 0.73
N GLU A 110 -31.34 25.77 1.92
CA GLU A 110 -30.02 25.20 2.22
C GLU A 110 -30.06 23.67 2.19
N TYR A 111 -31.11 23.08 2.75
CA TYR A 111 -31.27 21.64 2.73
C TYR A 111 -31.42 21.09 1.30
N TYR A 112 -32.23 21.75 0.47
CA TYR A 112 -32.38 21.38 -0.94
C TYR A 112 -31.07 21.53 -1.73
N ALA A 113 -30.31 22.62 -1.47
CA ALA A 113 -28.99 22.80 -2.07
C ALA A 113 -27.99 21.70 -1.65
N TYR A 114 -28.03 21.28 -0.38
CA TYR A 114 -27.25 20.14 0.11
C TYR A 114 -27.63 18.84 -0.63
N LEU A 115 -28.94 18.55 -0.78
CA LEU A 115 -29.41 17.40 -1.55
C LEU A 115 -28.97 17.47 -3.02
N ALA A 116 -29.06 18.64 -3.63
CA ALA A 116 -28.59 18.85 -5.01
C ALA A 116 -27.10 18.50 -5.15
N LYS A 117 -26.27 18.88 -4.17
CA LYS A 117 -24.85 18.52 -4.12
C LYS A 117 -24.65 16.99 -4.02
N GLN A 118 -25.41 16.29 -3.17
CA GLN A 118 -25.34 14.84 -3.03
C GLN A 118 -25.77 14.11 -4.32
N MET A 119 -26.79 14.65 -5.00
CA MET A 119 -27.28 14.12 -6.30
C MET A 119 -26.40 14.53 -7.50
N ARG A 120 -25.30 15.26 -7.25
CA ARG A 120 -24.40 15.82 -8.27
C ARG A 120 -25.06 16.84 -9.23
N GLU A 121 -26.19 17.40 -8.81
CA GLU A 121 -26.89 18.48 -9.51
C GLU A 121 -26.27 19.84 -9.15
N TYR A 122 -24.98 20.00 -9.50
CA TYR A 122 -24.16 21.12 -9.09
C TYR A 122 -24.69 22.47 -9.56
N ASP A 123 -25.29 22.56 -10.75
CA ASP A 123 -25.88 23.79 -11.26
C ASP A 123 -27.08 24.24 -10.43
N GLU A 124 -27.88 23.28 -10.00
CA GLU A 124 -29.03 23.55 -9.14
C GLU A 124 -28.56 23.98 -7.73
N ALA A 125 -27.56 23.31 -7.15
CA ALA A 125 -26.96 23.74 -5.88
C ALA A 125 -26.42 25.16 -5.98
N ILE A 126 -25.67 25.49 -7.03
CA ILE A 126 -25.15 26.86 -7.27
C ILE A 126 -26.30 27.87 -7.40
N ARG A 127 -27.36 27.53 -8.11
CA ARG A 127 -28.53 28.39 -8.26
C ARG A 127 -29.12 28.78 -6.89
N ILE A 128 -29.28 27.81 -6.04
CA ILE A 128 -29.86 28.01 -4.70
C ILE A 128 -28.90 28.79 -3.79
N TYR A 129 -27.63 28.38 -3.69
CA TYR A 129 -26.66 29.08 -2.83
C TYR A 129 -26.44 30.54 -3.28
N ARG A 130 -26.44 30.82 -4.59
CA ARG A 130 -26.38 32.21 -5.09
C ARG A 130 -27.61 33.02 -4.68
N ARG A 131 -28.81 32.42 -4.71
CA ARG A 131 -30.03 33.06 -4.22
C ARG A 131 -29.92 33.35 -2.73
N LEU A 132 -29.49 32.40 -1.94
CA LEU A 132 -29.30 32.52 -0.48
C LEU A 132 -28.24 33.57 -0.13
N ASP A 133 -27.13 33.61 -0.84
CA ASP A 133 -26.09 34.64 -0.70
C ASP A 133 -26.62 36.05 -0.97
N SER A 134 -27.54 36.21 -1.93
CA SER A 134 -28.18 37.50 -2.22
C SER A 134 -29.24 37.94 -1.18
N ILE A 135 -29.88 36.98 -0.51
CA ILE A 135 -30.90 37.26 0.54
C ILE A 135 -30.23 37.61 1.87
N SER A 136 -29.22 36.87 2.26
CA SER A 136 -28.50 37.05 3.52
C SER A 136 -26.97 37.02 3.26
N PRO A 137 -26.40 38.14 2.80
CA PRO A 137 -24.98 38.26 2.47
C PRO A 137 -24.05 38.10 3.67
N ASP A 138 -24.58 38.27 4.89
CA ASP A 138 -23.82 38.13 6.14
C ASP A 138 -23.52 36.65 6.50
N ASN A 139 -24.20 35.71 5.86
CA ASN A 139 -23.90 34.29 6.05
C ASN A 139 -22.77 33.83 5.08
N THR A 140 -21.56 34.02 5.52
CA THR A 140 -20.35 33.79 4.73
C THR A 140 -20.05 32.29 4.43
N GLU A 141 -20.60 31.35 5.21
CA GLU A 141 -20.48 29.91 4.97
C GLU A 141 -20.93 29.50 3.57
N ARG A 142 -21.93 30.19 3.03
CA ARG A 142 -22.46 29.97 1.69
C ARG A 142 -21.43 30.21 0.59
N LEU A 143 -20.52 31.16 0.82
CA LEU A 143 -19.38 31.41 -0.10
C LEU A 143 -18.45 30.25 -0.17
N LEU A 144 -18.22 29.51 0.93
CA LEU A 144 -17.42 28.30 0.94
C LEU A 144 -18.08 27.18 0.13
N HIS A 145 -19.40 27.01 0.29
CA HIS A 145 -20.16 26.05 -0.52
C HIS A 145 -20.14 26.38 -2.01
N LEU A 146 -20.29 27.67 -2.36
CA LEU A 146 -20.18 28.14 -3.73
C LEU A 146 -18.77 27.92 -4.31
N ALA A 147 -17.73 28.23 -3.53
CA ALA A 147 -16.35 28.03 -3.97
C ALA A 147 -16.06 26.53 -4.25
N GLU A 148 -16.55 25.64 -3.38
CA GLU A 148 -16.43 24.20 -3.59
C GLU A 148 -17.15 23.74 -4.87
N LEU A 149 -18.39 24.16 -5.06
CA LEU A 149 -19.19 23.81 -6.25
C LEU A 149 -18.57 24.34 -7.53
N TYR A 150 -18.07 25.57 -7.54
CA TYR A 150 -17.35 26.14 -8.68
C TYR A 150 -16.04 25.39 -8.96
N THR A 151 -15.35 24.92 -7.91
CA THR A 151 -14.15 24.08 -8.06
C THR A 151 -14.48 22.76 -8.75
N VAL A 152 -15.53 22.06 -8.31
CA VAL A 152 -16.00 20.82 -8.94
C VAL A 152 -16.35 21.04 -10.43
N LYS A 153 -16.91 22.22 -10.75
CA LYS A 153 -17.22 22.60 -12.13
C LYS A 153 -16.02 23.15 -12.92
N ASN A 154 -14.84 23.18 -12.32
CA ASN A 154 -13.61 23.76 -12.89
C ASN A 154 -13.75 25.27 -13.24
N ASP A 155 -14.66 26.00 -12.60
CA ASP A 155 -14.77 27.47 -12.72
C ASP A 155 -13.95 28.13 -11.59
N LEU A 156 -12.62 28.00 -11.72
CA LEU A 156 -11.66 28.42 -10.70
C LEU A 156 -11.72 29.95 -10.45
N ALA A 157 -12.09 30.72 -11.46
CA ALA A 157 -12.21 32.17 -11.31
C ALA A 157 -13.33 32.55 -10.34
N LYS A 158 -14.51 31.93 -10.46
CA LYS A 158 -15.62 32.17 -9.53
C LYS A 158 -15.36 31.55 -8.15
N ALA A 159 -14.69 30.41 -8.09
CA ALA A 159 -14.27 29.82 -6.83
C ALA A 159 -13.32 30.79 -6.06
N TYR A 160 -12.36 31.37 -6.78
CA TYR A 160 -11.45 32.38 -6.24
C TYR A 160 -12.21 33.63 -5.74
N GLU A 161 -13.17 34.16 -6.53
CA GLU A 161 -14.00 35.30 -6.13
C GLU A 161 -14.77 35.03 -4.85
N CYS A 162 -15.32 33.85 -4.67
CA CYS A 162 -16.00 33.44 -3.45
C CYS A 162 -15.06 33.46 -2.24
N TYR A 163 -13.85 32.97 -2.37
CA TYR A 163 -12.85 33.02 -1.30
C TYR A 163 -12.37 34.44 -0.99
N GLU A 164 -12.22 35.31 -2.01
CA GLU A 164 -11.89 36.72 -1.79
C GLU A 164 -13.00 37.44 -0.96
N ARG A 165 -14.26 37.18 -1.29
CA ARG A 165 -15.40 37.73 -0.54
C ARG A 165 -15.43 37.18 0.89
N TYR A 166 -15.15 35.91 1.08
CA TYR A 166 -15.10 35.28 2.39
C TYR A 166 -13.97 35.89 3.25
N GLU A 167 -12.73 35.96 2.74
CA GLU A 167 -11.62 36.57 3.50
C GLU A 167 -11.82 38.06 3.81
N LYS A 168 -12.53 38.75 2.95
CA LYS A 168 -12.89 40.18 3.22
C LYS A 168 -13.83 40.32 4.38
N ALA A 169 -14.71 39.35 4.61
CA ALA A 169 -15.68 39.38 5.70
C ALA A 169 -15.13 38.79 7.01
N GLU A 170 -14.46 37.63 6.92
CA GLU A 170 -14.04 36.84 8.09
C GLU A 170 -12.56 37.04 8.46
N GLY A 171 -11.78 37.66 7.57
CA GLY A 171 -10.33 37.82 7.73
C GLY A 171 -9.51 36.79 6.99
N LYS A 172 -8.20 37.01 6.96
CA LYS A 172 -7.23 36.17 6.23
C LYS A 172 -7.11 34.78 6.83
N SER A 173 -7.15 33.76 5.99
CA SER A 173 -7.03 32.34 6.36
C SER A 173 -5.93 31.65 5.56
N SER A 174 -4.99 30.99 6.25
CA SER A 174 -3.92 30.24 5.58
C SER A 174 -4.43 29.12 4.68
N GLN A 175 -5.48 28.40 5.10
CA GLN A 175 -6.09 27.34 4.29
C GLN A 175 -6.73 27.88 3.01
N ILE A 176 -7.40 29.03 3.10
CA ILE A 176 -8.03 29.66 1.94
C ILE A 176 -6.97 30.23 1.00
N SER A 177 -5.95 30.89 1.55
CA SER A 177 -4.83 31.41 0.75
C SER A 177 -4.10 30.30 -0.01
N LEU A 178 -3.88 29.14 0.59
CA LEU A 178 -3.36 27.97 -0.10
C LEU A 178 -4.22 27.58 -1.32
N ARG A 179 -5.54 27.48 -1.14
CA ARG A 179 -6.46 27.15 -2.24
C ARG A 179 -6.42 28.21 -3.33
N LYS A 180 -6.38 29.48 -2.94
CA LYS A 180 -6.29 30.62 -3.86
C LYS A 180 -5.00 30.59 -4.68
N ILE A 181 -3.84 30.25 -4.06
CA ILE A 181 -2.57 30.05 -4.76
C ILE A 181 -2.69 28.94 -5.80
N VAL A 182 -3.21 27.77 -5.42
CA VAL A 182 -3.43 26.64 -6.34
C VAL A 182 -4.34 27.05 -7.51
N TYR A 183 -5.40 27.79 -7.27
CA TYR A 183 -6.28 28.25 -8.36
C TYR A 183 -5.56 29.23 -9.30
N LYS A 184 -4.78 30.15 -8.75
CA LYS A 184 -3.96 31.09 -9.53
C LYS A 184 -2.95 30.35 -10.41
N LEU A 185 -2.26 29.33 -9.88
CA LEU A 185 -1.34 28.48 -10.65
C LEU A 185 -2.07 27.72 -11.77
N ASN A 186 -3.22 27.11 -11.48
CA ASN A 186 -4.02 26.39 -12.47
C ASN A 186 -4.59 27.32 -13.58
N MET A 187 -4.84 28.58 -13.24
CA MET A 187 -5.22 29.61 -14.22
C MET A 187 -4.01 30.23 -14.94
N SER A 188 -2.78 29.74 -14.69
CA SER A 188 -1.52 30.29 -15.21
C SER A 188 -1.24 31.75 -14.79
N ASP A 189 -1.89 32.22 -13.71
CA ASP A 189 -1.66 33.52 -13.11
C ASP A 189 -0.52 33.44 -12.07
N THR A 190 0.69 33.31 -12.57
CA THR A 190 1.90 33.16 -11.74
C THR A 190 2.16 34.37 -10.84
N ILE A 191 1.90 35.59 -11.34
CA ILE A 191 2.06 36.84 -10.60
C ILE A 191 1.05 36.87 -9.44
N GLY A 192 -0.21 36.50 -9.70
CA GLY A 192 -1.24 36.44 -8.68
C GLY A 192 -0.96 35.39 -7.61
N ALA A 193 -0.37 34.25 -7.98
CA ALA A 193 0.01 33.21 -7.02
C ALA A 193 1.11 33.69 -6.06
N ILE A 194 2.13 34.36 -6.57
CA ILE A 194 3.22 34.94 -5.76
C ILE A 194 2.68 36.07 -4.86
N ALA A 195 1.81 36.95 -5.40
CA ALA A 195 1.21 38.03 -4.64
C ALA A 195 0.33 37.53 -3.48
N GLU A 196 -0.36 36.41 -3.67
CA GLU A 196 -1.13 35.77 -2.60
C GLU A 196 -0.23 35.20 -1.49
N ALA A 197 0.90 34.58 -1.85
CA ALA A 197 1.91 34.12 -0.90
C ALA A 197 2.54 35.32 -0.14
N ASP A 198 2.84 36.42 -0.83
CA ASP A 198 3.36 37.65 -0.21
C ASP A 198 2.34 38.27 0.76
N SER A 199 1.06 38.24 0.40
CA SER A 199 -0.02 38.69 1.28
C SER A 199 -0.12 37.86 2.56
N LEU A 200 0.17 36.55 2.47
CA LEU A 200 0.17 35.66 3.62
C LEU A 200 1.38 35.94 4.54
N ILE A 201 2.56 36.19 3.96
CA ILE A 201 3.75 36.63 4.70
C ILE A 201 3.49 37.98 5.40
N ALA A 202 2.89 38.95 4.69
CA ALA A 202 2.54 40.25 5.28
C ALA A 202 1.56 40.12 6.45
N PHE A 203 0.65 39.12 6.40
CA PHE A 203 -0.27 38.83 7.49
C PHE A 203 0.43 38.29 8.75
N ASN A 204 1.43 37.43 8.60
CA ASN A 204 2.27 36.96 9.71
C ASN A 204 3.71 36.72 9.26
N PRO A 205 4.59 37.74 9.31
CA PRO A 205 5.98 37.66 8.86
C PRO A 205 6.86 36.70 9.68
N GLN A 206 6.45 36.39 10.90
CA GLN A 206 7.21 35.55 11.84
C GLN A 206 6.83 34.05 11.74
N LYS A 207 6.14 33.64 10.69
CA LYS A 207 5.78 32.24 10.46
C LYS A 207 6.58 31.68 9.29
N ALA A 208 7.57 30.82 9.57
CA ALA A 208 8.45 30.22 8.58
C ALA A 208 7.68 29.47 7.48
N ALA A 209 6.60 28.77 7.81
CA ALA A 209 5.76 28.04 6.87
C ALA A 209 5.22 28.92 5.70
N PHE A 210 5.04 30.23 5.90
CA PHE A 210 4.57 31.11 4.83
C PHE A 210 5.69 31.50 3.86
N HIS A 211 6.92 31.60 4.35
CA HIS A 211 8.11 31.79 3.53
C HIS A 211 8.44 30.50 2.76
N ILE A 212 8.28 29.32 3.39
CA ILE A 212 8.43 28.01 2.72
C ILE A 212 7.42 27.94 1.58
N LEU A 213 6.13 28.21 1.85
CA LEU A 213 5.08 28.18 0.83
C LEU A 213 5.40 29.08 -0.37
N LYS A 214 5.93 30.29 -0.14
CA LYS A 214 6.37 31.16 -1.24
C LYS A 214 7.52 30.52 -2.03
N GLY A 215 8.48 29.92 -1.33
CA GLY A 215 9.57 29.18 -1.95
C GLY A 215 9.08 28.02 -2.80
N ASP A 216 8.10 27.26 -2.32
CA ASP A 216 7.50 26.14 -3.05
C ASP A 216 6.76 26.60 -4.32
N VAL A 217 6.00 27.70 -4.23
CA VAL A 217 5.38 28.33 -5.40
C VAL A 217 6.43 28.74 -6.43
N LEU A 218 7.52 29.34 -6.00
CA LEU A 218 8.62 29.77 -6.87
C LEU A 218 9.36 28.56 -7.47
N THR A 219 9.55 27.49 -6.70
CA THR A 219 10.11 26.22 -7.18
C THR A 219 9.23 25.58 -8.25
N HIS A 220 7.92 25.53 -8.03
CA HIS A 220 6.95 25.06 -9.02
C HIS A 220 7.02 25.88 -10.33
N LEU A 221 7.29 27.17 -10.22
CA LEU A 221 7.51 28.08 -11.35
C LEU A 221 8.94 28.02 -11.92
N GLN A 222 9.79 27.11 -11.46
CA GLN A 222 11.20 26.93 -11.84
C GLN A 222 12.09 28.17 -11.57
N GLN A 223 11.67 29.04 -10.66
CA GLN A 223 12.43 30.22 -10.22
C GLN A 223 13.29 29.87 -9.00
N TYR A 224 14.20 28.93 -9.17
CA TYR A 224 14.94 28.28 -8.08
C TYR A 224 15.74 29.26 -7.20
N ASP A 225 16.39 30.26 -7.79
CA ASP A 225 17.18 31.21 -7.01
C ASP A 225 16.30 32.12 -6.13
N SER A 226 15.12 32.51 -6.61
CA SER A 226 14.14 33.26 -5.84
C SER A 226 13.49 32.37 -4.75
N ALA A 227 13.26 31.10 -5.05
CA ALA A 227 12.78 30.11 -4.08
C ALA A 227 13.76 29.97 -2.92
N TYR A 228 15.04 29.81 -3.23
CA TYR A 228 16.09 29.68 -2.23
C TYR A 228 16.16 30.91 -1.29
N MET A 229 16.01 32.13 -1.83
CA MET A 229 15.94 33.33 -0.99
C MET A 229 14.77 33.31 -0.04
N SER A 230 13.60 32.77 -0.47
CA SER A 230 12.43 32.62 0.39
C SER A 230 12.65 31.59 1.49
N TYR A 231 13.33 30.47 1.19
CA TYR A 231 13.71 29.47 2.19
C TYR A 231 14.73 30.02 3.19
N LEU A 232 15.68 30.83 2.75
CA LEU A 232 16.62 31.53 3.65
C LEU A 232 15.90 32.55 4.55
N ASP A 233 14.84 33.19 4.06
CA ASP A 233 14.03 34.06 4.91
C ASP A 233 13.23 33.25 5.94
N ALA A 234 12.75 32.04 5.60
CA ALA A 234 12.18 31.10 6.54
C ALA A 234 13.21 30.66 7.62
N GLU A 235 14.45 30.35 7.22
CA GLU A 235 15.53 29.95 8.14
C GLU A 235 15.90 31.07 9.13
N LYS A 236 15.85 32.35 8.70
CA LYS A 236 16.06 33.50 9.60
C LYS A 236 14.96 33.65 10.65
N VAL A 237 13.72 33.26 10.30
CA VAL A 237 12.56 33.32 11.20
C VAL A 237 12.59 32.18 12.21
N GLU A 238 12.84 30.95 11.74
CA GLU A 238 12.86 29.73 12.54
C GLU A 238 14.08 28.87 12.18
N PRO A 239 15.28 29.15 12.75
CA PRO A 239 16.54 28.50 12.34
C PRO A 239 16.59 26.99 12.60
N ASP A 240 15.89 26.53 13.65
CA ASP A 240 15.89 25.13 14.07
C ASP A 240 14.67 24.35 13.55
N ASN A 241 13.89 24.94 12.66
CA ASN A 241 12.72 24.31 12.06
C ASN A 241 13.13 23.29 10.99
N GLY A 242 12.74 22.02 11.18
CA GLY A 242 13.09 20.93 10.28
C GLY A 242 12.48 21.05 8.89
N ASP A 243 11.22 21.55 8.78
CA ASP A 243 10.57 21.78 7.47
C ASP A 243 11.35 22.77 6.62
N VAL A 244 11.94 23.79 7.25
CA VAL A 244 12.80 24.76 6.57
C VAL A 244 14.04 24.08 5.99
N LYS A 245 14.69 23.22 6.77
CA LYS A 245 15.90 22.48 6.34
C LYS A 245 15.56 21.51 5.21
N ILE A 246 14.42 20.86 5.25
CA ILE A 246 13.92 19.98 4.16
C ILE A 246 13.66 20.81 2.89
N ALA A 247 13.01 21.96 3.01
CA ALA A 247 12.76 22.83 1.87
C ALA A 247 14.08 23.28 1.21
N ILE A 248 15.08 23.63 2.01
CA ILE A 248 16.43 23.96 1.52
C ILE A 248 17.12 22.73 0.90
N ALA A 249 16.99 21.54 1.51
CA ALA A 249 17.53 20.30 0.95
C ALA A 249 16.93 20.02 -0.44
N ASN A 250 15.60 20.11 -0.58
CA ASN A 250 14.91 19.90 -1.84
C ASN A 250 15.35 20.91 -2.94
N TYR A 251 15.69 22.14 -2.55
CA TYR A 251 16.31 23.08 -3.48
C TYR A 251 17.63 22.55 -4.03
N PHE A 252 18.53 22.04 -3.18
CA PHE A 252 19.80 21.47 -3.61
C PHE A 252 19.61 20.21 -4.46
N LEU A 253 18.61 19.37 -4.15
CA LEU A 253 18.23 18.23 -4.98
C LEU A 253 17.83 18.67 -6.40
N ASN A 254 16.99 19.72 -6.52
CA ASN A 254 16.59 20.28 -7.81
C ASN A 254 17.75 20.91 -8.60
N LYS A 255 18.79 21.38 -7.91
CA LYS A 255 20.04 21.88 -8.53
C LYS A 255 21.02 20.77 -8.90
N GLY A 256 20.78 19.52 -8.49
CA GLY A 256 21.68 18.38 -8.69
C GLY A 256 22.88 18.37 -7.74
N ASP A 257 22.85 19.17 -6.68
CA ASP A 257 23.87 19.18 -5.62
C ASP A 257 23.51 18.16 -4.54
N SER A 258 23.93 16.91 -4.75
CA SER A 258 23.65 15.79 -3.85
C SER A 258 24.35 15.93 -2.50
N ILE A 259 25.47 16.62 -2.42
CA ILE A 259 26.23 16.78 -1.18
C ILE A 259 25.50 17.73 -0.23
N GLU A 260 25.10 18.90 -0.73
CA GLU A 260 24.36 19.86 0.11
C GLU A 260 22.94 19.37 0.43
N TYR A 261 22.30 18.65 -0.50
CA TYR A 261 21.04 17.94 -0.20
C TYR A 261 21.19 17.02 1.02
N ASP A 262 22.21 16.18 1.01
CA ASP A 262 22.48 15.20 2.04
C ASP A 262 22.80 15.87 3.40
N ASN A 263 23.61 16.93 3.38
CA ASN A 263 23.92 17.72 4.57
C ASN A 263 22.64 18.32 5.20
N LYS A 264 21.78 18.93 4.41
CA LYS A 264 20.56 19.58 4.90
C LYS A 264 19.50 18.60 5.35
N MET A 265 19.39 17.42 4.71
CA MET A 265 18.50 16.34 5.17
C MET A 265 18.96 15.79 6.52
N TYR A 266 20.26 15.57 6.68
CA TYR A 266 20.82 15.16 7.96
C TYR A 266 20.52 16.20 9.07
N ASP A 267 20.75 17.48 8.81
CA ASP A 267 20.44 18.58 9.74
C ASP A 267 18.94 18.62 10.09
N ALA A 268 18.07 18.35 9.12
CA ALA A 268 16.62 18.30 9.34
C ALA A 268 16.22 17.16 10.28
N LEU A 269 16.76 15.96 10.04
CA LEU A 269 16.47 14.79 10.86
C LEU A 269 16.99 14.93 12.31
N MET A 270 17.99 15.78 12.52
CA MET A 270 18.54 16.08 13.86
C MET A 270 17.71 17.10 14.64
N CYS A 271 16.75 17.79 14.04
CA CYS A 271 15.88 18.74 14.74
C CYS A 271 14.89 18.04 15.67
N ASP A 272 14.59 18.68 16.81
CA ASP A 272 13.67 18.13 17.83
C ASP A 272 12.19 18.46 17.56
N ASP A 273 11.89 19.36 16.63
CA ASP A 273 10.58 19.96 16.40
C ASP A 273 9.66 19.16 15.44
N PHE A 274 10.16 18.03 14.92
CA PHE A 274 9.35 17.17 14.07
C PHE A 274 8.38 16.30 14.86
N ASP A 275 7.16 16.15 14.34
CA ASP A 275 6.31 15.02 14.68
C ASP A 275 7.03 13.71 14.35
N LEU A 276 7.01 12.78 15.30
CA LEU A 276 7.75 11.52 15.17
C LEU A 276 7.34 10.73 13.92
N SER A 277 6.04 10.69 13.58
CA SER A 277 5.55 9.96 12.42
C SER A 277 6.11 10.53 11.12
N ALA A 278 6.12 11.88 10.98
CA ALA A 278 6.73 12.55 9.83
C ALA A 278 8.25 12.31 9.78
N LYS A 279 8.91 12.32 10.94
CA LYS A 279 10.35 12.05 11.04
C LYS A 279 10.69 10.62 10.58
N ILE A 280 9.88 9.63 10.94
CA ILE A 280 10.05 8.23 10.53
C ILE A 280 9.91 8.07 9.00
N GLU A 281 8.93 8.71 8.38
CA GLU A 281 8.75 8.67 6.92
C GLU A 281 9.96 9.26 6.19
N ILE A 282 10.39 10.46 6.61
CA ILE A 282 11.55 11.15 6.03
C ILE A 282 12.83 10.34 6.24
N LEU A 283 12.99 9.78 7.44
CA LEU A 283 14.14 8.92 7.78
C LEU A 283 14.19 7.68 6.88
N ALA A 284 13.08 7.00 6.70
CA ALA A 284 13.01 5.80 5.86
C ALA A 284 13.42 6.12 4.40
N GLU A 285 12.92 7.23 3.86
CA GLU A 285 13.28 7.69 2.51
C GLU A 285 14.76 8.10 2.38
N TYR A 286 15.29 8.79 3.40
CA TYR A 286 16.69 9.18 3.44
C TYR A 286 17.62 7.98 3.53
N LEU A 287 17.32 7.01 4.40
CA LEU A 287 18.09 5.78 4.54
C LEU A 287 18.12 4.95 3.25
N GLN A 288 16.97 4.85 2.55
CA GLN A 288 16.93 4.15 1.26
C GLN A 288 17.88 4.79 0.26
N LYS A 289 17.94 6.13 0.21
CA LYS A 289 18.89 6.85 -0.66
C LYS A 289 20.35 6.63 -0.26
N LEU A 290 20.65 6.54 1.04
CA LEU A 290 22.01 6.21 1.51
C LEU A 290 22.44 4.81 1.07
N ILE A 291 21.54 3.83 1.15
CA ILE A 291 21.75 2.45 0.72
C ILE A 291 21.99 2.41 -0.81
N ASP A 292 21.06 2.98 -1.58
CA ASP A 292 21.11 2.95 -3.05
C ASP A 292 22.38 3.63 -3.63
N ASN A 293 22.84 4.69 -3.00
CA ASN A 293 24.01 5.45 -3.45
C ASN A 293 25.34 4.96 -2.85
N GLN A 294 25.33 3.96 -1.98
CA GLN A 294 26.50 3.53 -1.19
C GLN A 294 27.21 4.71 -0.50
N SER A 295 26.42 5.71 -0.07
CA SER A 295 26.91 6.93 0.58
C SER A 295 27.42 6.65 1.99
N ASP A 296 28.04 7.65 2.64
CA ASP A 296 28.69 7.53 3.95
C ASP A 296 27.85 6.78 5.00
N ILE A 297 28.14 5.49 5.15
CA ILE A 297 27.47 4.56 6.07
C ILE A 297 27.51 5.07 7.53
N ASN A 298 28.57 5.78 7.92
CA ASN A 298 28.72 6.33 9.27
C ASN A 298 27.59 7.34 9.61
N ARG A 299 27.01 8.01 8.63
CA ARG A 299 25.89 8.94 8.86
C ARG A 299 24.64 8.25 9.33
N GLY A 300 24.29 7.08 8.79
CA GLY A 300 23.17 6.29 9.25
C GLY A 300 23.35 5.87 10.70
N ASP A 301 24.52 5.34 11.06
CA ASP A 301 24.84 4.90 12.41
C ASP A 301 24.76 6.06 13.43
N LEU A 302 25.32 7.23 13.10
CA LEU A 302 25.25 8.43 13.94
C LEU A 302 23.81 8.93 14.13
N LEU A 303 23.02 8.93 13.04
CA LEU A 303 21.62 9.35 13.08
C LEU A 303 20.80 8.45 14.02
N PHE A 304 20.95 7.12 13.89
CA PHE A 304 20.26 6.20 14.80
C PHE A 304 20.73 6.32 16.25
N ALA A 305 22.00 6.62 16.51
CA ALA A 305 22.47 6.86 17.86
C ALA A 305 21.77 8.07 18.51
N VAL A 306 21.58 9.15 17.75
CA VAL A 306 20.84 10.33 18.24
C VAL A 306 19.34 10.04 18.39
N LEU A 307 18.71 9.43 17.39
CA LEU A 307 17.29 9.14 17.42
C LEU A 307 16.90 8.20 18.55
N ARG A 308 17.72 7.20 18.86
CA ARG A 308 17.52 6.33 20.03
C ARG A 308 17.59 7.09 21.35
N ASN A 309 18.42 8.13 21.45
CA ASN A 309 18.47 8.98 22.64
C ASN A 309 17.24 9.92 22.73
N GLN A 310 16.77 10.46 21.60
CA GLN A 310 15.59 11.33 21.56
C GLN A 310 14.30 10.53 21.81
N TYR A 311 14.21 9.32 21.27
CA TYR A 311 13.02 8.47 21.26
C TYR A 311 13.31 7.04 21.77
N PRO A 312 13.70 6.86 23.04
CA PRO A 312 14.18 5.57 23.55
C PRO A 312 13.09 4.49 23.67
N HIS A 313 11.80 4.86 23.53
CA HIS A 313 10.66 3.96 23.70
C HIS A 313 9.84 3.80 22.41
N GLU A 314 10.44 4.10 21.25
CA GLU A 314 9.76 4.03 19.95
C GLU A 314 10.29 2.85 19.14
N PRO A 315 9.57 1.72 19.12
CA PRO A 315 10.01 0.50 18.44
C PRO A 315 10.14 0.67 16.92
N GLU A 316 9.44 1.63 16.33
CA GLU A 316 9.52 1.97 14.91
C GLU A 316 10.92 2.46 14.51
N ILE A 317 11.63 3.15 15.40
CA ILE A 317 13.02 3.58 15.17
C ILE A 317 13.96 2.37 15.20
N LEU A 318 13.70 1.42 16.11
CA LEU A 318 14.46 0.18 16.19
C LEU A 318 14.23 -0.73 14.98
N ASP A 319 13.00 -0.80 14.49
CA ASP A 319 12.66 -1.49 13.25
C ASP A 319 13.41 -0.89 12.05
N LEU A 320 13.41 0.43 11.90
CA LEU A 320 14.18 1.11 10.85
C LEU A 320 15.68 0.85 10.97
N ALA A 321 16.22 0.90 12.20
CA ALA A 321 17.63 0.61 12.44
C ALA A 321 17.98 -0.85 12.09
N ALA A 322 17.10 -1.80 12.39
CA ALA A 322 17.28 -3.20 12.05
C ALA A 322 17.30 -3.40 10.53
N ARG A 323 16.35 -2.80 9.80
CA ARG A 323 16.30 -2.88 8.33
C ARG A 323 17.51 -2.22 7.67
N TYR A 324 17.95 -1.06 8.19
CA TYR A 324 19.15 -0.39 7.70
C TYR A 324 20.39 -1.27 7.93
N ASN A 325 20.58 -1.83 9.14
CA ASN A 325 21.70 -2.70 9.43
C ASN A 325 21.68 -3.98 8.58
N ALA A 326 20.52 -4.56 8.34
CA ALA A 326 20.39 -5.74 7.47
C ALA A 326 20.76 -5.41 6.01
N ALA A 327 20.37 -4.23 5.50
CA ALA A 327 20.77 -3.77 4.17
C ALA A 327 22.29 -3.52 4.04
N MET A 328 22.95 -3.26 5.17
CA MET A 328 24.42 -3.15 5.27
C MET A 328 25.09 -4.48 5.63
N GLU A 329 24.36 -5.60 5.57
CA GLU A 329 24.83 -6.94 5.95
C GLU A 329 25.30 -7.07 7.40
N LYS A 330 24.93 -6.11 8.27
CA LYS A 330 25.19 -6.12 9.71
C LYS A 330 24.08 -6.87 10.44
N PHE A 331 23.94 -8.17 10.19
CA PHE A 331 22.79 -8.95 10.69
C PHE A 331 22.76 -9.11 12.20
N GLU A 332 23.88 -9.15 12.90
CA GLU A 332 23.91 -9.21 14.36
C GLU A 332 23.32 -7.94 14.99
N GLU A 333 23.70 -6.78 14.53
CA GLU A 333 23.15 -5.49 14.95
C GLU A 333 21.65 -5.36 14.56
N ALA A 334 21.26 -5.92 13.42
CA ALA A 334 19.87 -5.96 13.00
C ALA A 334 19.04 -6.81 13.96
N ILE A 335 19.53 -8.00 14.36
CA ILE A 335 18.89 -8.89 15.33
C ILE A 335 18.77 -8.22 16.70
N GLU A 336 19.81 -7.51 17.16
CA GLU A 336 19.77 -6.78 18.43
C GLU A 336 18.67 -5.72 18.42
N ASN A 337 18.63 -4.85 17.38
CA ASN A 337 17.64 -3.79 17.28
C ASN A 337 16.20 -4.33 17.20
N ILE A 338 15.96 -5.34 16.34
CA ILE A 338 14.61 -5.90 16.21
C ILE A 338 14.18 -6.66 17.48
N SER A 339 15.12 -7.23 18.23
CA SER A 339 14.80 -7.87 19.50
C SER A 339 14.30 -6.86 20.53
N TYR A 340 14.91 -5.68 20.63
CA TYR A 340 14.39 -4.59 21.47
C TYR A 340 13.01 -4.10 21.03
N ALA A 341 12.75 -4.05 19.71
CA ALA A 341 11.42 -3.71 19.21
C ALA A 341 10.36 -4.76 19.59
N ILE A 342 10.72 -6.06 19.53
CA ILE A 342 9.89 -7.17 19.99
C ILE A 342 9.59 -7.06 21.49
N ASP A 343 10.60 -6.75 22.32
CA ASP A 343 10.42 -6.60 23.77
C ASP A 343 9.41 -5.49 24.11
N MET A 344 9.34 -4.44 23.30
CA MET A 344 8.40 -3.33 23.46
C MET A 344 7.01 -3.63 22.92
N LYS A 345 6.90 -4.28 21.76
CA LYS A 345 5.66 -4.62 21.04
C LYS A 345 5.69 -6.07 20.56
N PRO A 346 5.53 -7.07 21.45
CA PRO A 346 5.64 -8.47 21.08
C PRO A 346 4.46 -9.01 20.25
N ASP A 347 3.40 -8.25 20.11
CA ASP A 347 2.22 -8.57 19.30
C ASP A 347 2.35 -8.18 17.83
N VAL A 348 3.48 -7.58 17.42
CA VAL A 348 3.76 -7.20 16.04
C VAL A 348 4.47 -8.36 15.32
N GLU A 349 3.73 -9.14 14.56
CA GLU A 349 4.25 -10.31 13.83
C GLU A 349 5.42 -9.98 12.89
N GLN A 350 5.38 -8.81 12.26
CA GLN A 350 6.42 -8.38 11.32
C GLN A 350 7.81 -8.34 11.96
N TYR A 351 7.94 -7.95 13.22
CA TYR A 351 9.23 -7.91 13.91
C TYR A 351 9.82 -9.31 14.10
N TRP A 352 8.97 -10.29 14.44
CA TRP A 352 9.38 -11.69 14.56
C TRP A 352 9.83 -12.25 13.21
N GLY A 353 9.08 -11.98 12.13
CA GLY A 353 9.45 -12.41 10.79
C GLY A 353 10.79 -11.82 10.33
N GLN A 354 11.04 -10.55 10.59
CA GLN A 354 12.34 -9.91 10.30
C GLN A 354 13.47 -10.59 11.08
N LYS A 355 13.29 -10.80 12.39
CA LYS A 355 14.28 -11.49 13.22
C LYS A 355 14.60 -12.88 12.68
N MET A 356 13.57 -13.67 12.36
CA MET A 356 13.75 -15.00 11.74
C MET A 356 14.51 -14.91 10.42
N GLY A 357 14.18 -13.93 9.57
CA GLY A 357 14.89 -13.70 8.32
C GLY A 357 16.37 -13.37 8.51
N TYR A 358 16.70 -12.51 9.46
CA TYR A 358 18.11 -12.18 9.78
C TYR A 358 18.88 -13.37 10.37
N LEU A 359 18.24 -14.17 11.23
CA LEU A 359 18.82 -15.40 11.77
C LEU A 359 19.11 -16.44 10.67
N LEU A 360 18.24 -16.55 9.67
CA LEU A 360 18.47 -17.42 8.50
C LEU A 360 19.67 -16.96 7.67
N GLN A 361 19.91 -15.66 7.53
CA GLN A 361 21.11 -15.15 6.83
C GLN A 361 22.42 -15.51 7.55
N LEU A 362 22.37 -15.82 8.84
CA LEU A 362 23.51 -16.24 9.65
C LEU A 362 23.54 -17.76 9.90
N ASP A 363 22.71 -18.54 9.23
CA ASP A 363 22.56 -20.00 9.38
C ASP A 363 22.23 -20.44 10.85
N ARG A 364 21.60 -19.53 11.66
CA ARG A 364 21.26 -19.77 13.06
C ARG A 364 19.90 -20.46 13.19
N CYS A 365 19.77 -21.64 12.61
CA CYS A 365 18.50 -22.34 12.42
C CYS A 365 17.77 -22.68 13.71
N GLU A 366 18.47 -23.11 14.77
CA GLU A 366 17.86 -23.41 16.07
C GLU A 366 17.22 -22.17 16.69
N GLU A 367 17.84 -21.00 16.53
CA GLU A 367 17.29 -19.75 17.04
C GLU A 367 16.08 -19.25 16.21
N VAL A 368 16.00 -19.59 14.94
CA VAL A 368 14.78 -19.37 14.13
C VAL A 368 13.61 -20.17 14.73
N ILE A 369 13.84 -21.43 15.09
CA ILE A 369 12.81 -22.28 15.72
C ILE A 369 12.41 -21.73 17.08
N GLU A 370 13.37 -21.31 17.90
CA GLU A 370 13.10 -20.67 19.21
C GLU A 370 12.32 -19.36 19.04
N CYS A 371 12.68 -18.55 18.05
CA CYS A 371 11.99 -17.31 17.70
C CYS A 371 10.51 -17.56 17.34
N TYR A 372 10.25 -18.52 16.47
CA TYR A 372 8.89 -18.93 16.08
C TYR A 372 8.07 -19.40 17.29
N ASN A 373 8.64 -20.28 18.13
CA ASN A 373 7.97 -20.79 19.32
C ASN A 373 7.71 -19.67 20.35
N SER A 374 8.58 -18.68 20.44
CA SER A 374 8.40 -17.52 21.31
C SER A 374 7.29 -16.60 20.81
N ALA A 375 7.19 -16.36 19.50
CA ALA A 375 6.11 -15.61 18.89
C ALA A 375 4.73 -16.22 19.17
N ALA A 376 4.65 -17.57 19.17
CA ALA A 376 3.42 -18.30 19.46
C ALA A 376 2.85 -18.07 20.88
N ASN A 377 3.61 -17.47 21.81
CA ASN A 377 3.10 -17.08 23.12
C ASN A 377 2.28 -15.77 23.09
N TYR A 378 2.37 -15.00 22.02
CA TYR A 378 1.73 -13.68 21.89
C TYR A 378 0.58 -13.66 20.89
N PHE A 379 0.68 -14.48 19.84
CA PHE A 379 -0.36 -14.62 18.80
C PHE A 379 -0.25 -16.00 18.13
N GLU A 380 -1.27 -16.40 17.39
CA GLU A 380 -1.22 -17.59 16.53
C GLU A 380 -0.37 -17.28 15.30
N PRO A 381 0.80 -17.96 15.12
CA PRO A 381 1.68 -17.68 13.99
C PRO A 381 0.98 -17.90 12.65
N THR A 382 1.13 -16.94 11.74
CA THR A 382 0.53 -17.01 10.42
C THR A 382 1.33 -17.91 9.46
N ASP A 383 0.81 -18.07 8.25
CA ASP A 383 1.50 -18.72 7.14
C ASP A 383 2.84 -18.03 6.82
N TYR A 384 2.96 -16.72 7.06
CA TYR A 384 4.19 -15.97 6.83
C TYR A 384 5.34 -16.45 7.73
N LEU A 385 5.15 -16.55 9.04
CA LEU A 385 6.18 -17.07 9.93
C LEU A 385 6.46 -18.55 9.69
N SER A 386 5.44 -19.34 9.36
CA SER A 386 5.59 -20.74 9.00
C SER A 386 6.45 -20.92 7.74
N TYR A 387 6.30 -20.04 6.76
CA TYR A 387 7.12 -20.02 5.55
C TYR A 387 8.60 -19.74 5.85
N LEU A 388 8.89 -18.88 6.85
CA LEU A 388 10.27 -18.60 7.31
C LEU A 388 10.84 -19.71 8.22
N LEU A 389 9.99 -20.50 8.86
CA LEU A 389 10.42 -21.62 9.71
C LEU A 389 10.91 -22.83 8.90
N ALA A 390 10.26 -23.11 7.78
CA ALA A 390 10.54 -24.32 6.99
C ALA A 390 11.99 -24.41 6.48
N PRO A 391 12.64 -23.32 5.97
CA PRO A 391 14.05 -23.35 5.60
C PRO A 391 14.99 -23.73 6.75
N ALA A 392 14.70 -23.30 7.98
CA ALA A 392 15.52 -23.67 9.14
C ALA A 392 15.49 -25.19 9.38
N TYR A 393 14.34 -25.83 9.31
CA TYR A 393 14.25 -27.29 9.38
C TYR A 393 14.92 -27.99 8.19
N MET A 394 14.85 -27.39 7.00
CA MET A 394 15.54 -27.92 5.80
C MET A 394 17.06 -27.95 6.02
N MET A 395 17.62 -26.83 6.53
CA MET A 395 19.07 -26.71 6.80
C MET A 395 19.53 -27.62 7.94
N LEU A 396 18.66 -27.92 8.91
CA LEU A 396 18.91 -28.89 9.97
C LEU A 396 18.68 -30.36 9.54
N GLU A 397 18.42 -30.59 8.27
CA GLU A 397 18.10 -31.92 7.68
C GLU A 397 16.83 -32.58 8.27
N GLU A 398 15.97 -31.79 8.93
CA GLU A 398 14.68 -32.24 9.49
C GLU A 398 13.58 -32.20 8.42
N TYR A 399 13.79 -32.90 7.32
CA TYR A 399 12.95 -32.83 6.10
C TYR A 399 11.48 -33.19 6.35
N ASP A 400 11.18 -34.11 7.26
CA ASP A 400 9.79 -34.47 7.60
C ASP A 400 9.02 -33.24 8.12
N LYS A 401 9.65 -32.42 9.00
CA LYS A 401 9.05 -31.19 9.52
C LYS A 401 8.90 -30.12 8.43
N THR A 402 9.90 -30.02 7.55
CA THR A 402 9.84 -29.12 6.40
C THR A 402 8.64 -29.45 5.52
N ILE A 403 8.45 -30.74 5.19
CA ILE A 403 7.32 -31.21 4.38
C ILE A 403 5.99 -30.95 5.10
N GLU A 404 5.90 -31.21 6.41
CA GLU A 404 4.68 -30.97 7.21
C GLU A 404 4.25 -29.50 7.13
N ILE A 405 5.21 -28.58 7.28
CA ILE A 405 4.92 -27.14 7.19
C ILE A 405 4.44 -26.75 5.79
N TYR A 406 5.19 -27.14 4.76
CA TYR A 406 4.81 -26.78 3.38
C TYR A 406 3.51 -27.46 2.94
N ALA A 407 3.25 -28.68 3.39
CA ALA A 407 1.97 -29.37 3.14
C ALA A 407 0.79 -28.61 3.79
N ARG A 408 0.95 -28.13 5.02
CA ARG A 408 -0.07 -27.33 5.69
C ARG A 408 -0.31 -26.03 4.93
N LEU A 409 0.74 -25.31 4.52
CA LEU A 409 0.63 -24.08 3.73
C LEU A 409 -0.06 -24.35 2.37
N LEU A 410 0.24 -25.46 1.74
CA LEU A 410 -0.40 -25.89 0.50
C LEU A 410 -1.89 -26.18 0.69
N HIS A 411 -2.26 -26.89 1.78
CA HIS A 411 -3.66 -27.18 2.11
C HIS A 411 -4.46 -25.92 2.51
N ASN A 412 -3.80 -24.86 3.00
CA ASN A 412 -4.45 -23.55 3.20
C ASN A 412 -4.79 -22.86 1.86
N ILE A 413 -4.08 -23.18 0.78
CA ILE A 413 -4.41 -22.71 -0.57
C ILE A 413 -5.59 -23.52 -1.13
N GLU A 414 -5.46 -24.87 -1.11
CA GLU A 414 -6.49 -25.79 -1.60
C GLU A 414 -6.37 -27.13 -0.86
N PRO A 415 -7.34 -27.47 0.02
CA PRO A 415 -7.26 -28.64 0.90
C PRO A 415 -7.21 -30.00 0.21
N THR A 416 -7.58 -30.09 -1.06
CA THR A 416 -7.63 -31.35 -1.82
C THR A 416 -6.32 -31.68 -2.53
N LEU A 417 -5.31 -30.83 -2.45
CA LEU A 417 -4.01 -31.04 -3.10
C LEU A 417 -3.23 -32.18 -2.43
N PRO A 418 -2.79 -33.21 -3.20
CA PRO A 418 -1.99 -34.31 -2.66
C PRO A 418 -0.55 -33.86 -2.39
N ILE A 419 0.13 -34.47 -1.42
CA ILE A 419 1.50 -34.12 -1.04
C ILE A 419 2.53 -35.04 -1.74
N ASP A 420 2.29 -36.33 -1.74
CA ASP A 420 3.23 -37.38 -2.20
C ASP A 420 2.82 -38.06 -3.51
N SER A 421 1.68 -37.67 -4.06
CA SER A 421 1.14 -38.26 -5.29
C SER A 421 0.77 -37.18 -6.32
N LEU A 422 0.48 -37.60 -7.55
CA LEU A 422 0.14 -36.67 -8.63
C LEU A 422 -1.27 -36.11 -8.48
N ILE A 423 -1.44 -34.85 -8.85
CA ILE A 423 -2.74 -34.20 -9.01
C ILE A 423 -3.45 -34.81 -10.21
N ILE A 424 -4.54 -35.53 -9.96
CA ILE A 424 -5.36 -36.15 -11.00
C ILE A 424 -6.52 -35.22 -11.38
N ASP A 425 -7.23 -34.68 -10.37
CA ASP A 425 -8.32 -33.75 -10.60
C ASP A 425 -7.78 -32.30 -10.59
N LYS A 426 -7.89 -31.64 -11.75
CA LYS A 426 -7.45 -30.25 -11.92
C LYS A 426 -8.61 -29.24 -11.77
N ALA A 427 -9.83 -29.68 -11.53
CA ALA A 427 -10.99 -28.79 -11.43
C ALA A 427 -10.87 -27.74 -10.30
N PRO A 428 -10.35 -28.09 -9.09
CA PRO A 428 -10.16 -27.12 -8.01
C PRO A 428 -9.19 -25.98 -8.38
N LEU A 429 -8.23 -26.24 -9.27
CA LEU A 429 -7.20 -25.24 -9.66
C LEU A 429 -7.77 -24.06 -10.44
N ASN A 430 -8.94 -24.23 -11.08
CA ASN A 430 -9.56 -23.18 -11.89
C ASN A 430 -10.07 -21.98 -11.04
N SER A 431 -10.21 -22.17 -9.72
CA SER A 431 -10.66 -21.13 -8.80
C SER A 431 -9.53 -20.36 -8.14
N LEU A 432 -8.29 -20.80 -8.30
CA LEU A 432 -7.11 -20.19 -7.67
C LEU A 432 -6.70 -18.90 -8.37
N SER A 433 -6.34 -17.90 -7.59
CA SER A 433 -5.74 -16.67 -8.08
C SER A 433 -4.31 -16.92 -8.60
N TYR A 434 -3.79 -16.01 -9.42
CA TYR A 434 -2.42 -16.08 -9.92
C TYR A 434 -1.39 -16.20 -8.79
N ASP A 435 -1.56 -15.45 -7.71
CA ASP A 435 -0.70 -15.50 -6.53
C ASP A 435 -0.75 -16.87 -5.82
N GLN A 436 -1.93 -17.47 -5.70
CA GLN A 436 -2.09 -18.81 -5.15
C GLN A 436 -1.43 -19.89 -6.03
N LEU A 437 -1.53 -19.75 -7.35
CA LEU A 437 -0.83 -20.66 -8.30
C LEU A 437 0.69 -20.56 -8.16
N MET A 438 1.22 -19.32 -8.04
CA MET A 438 2.66 -19.09 -7.82
C MET A 438 3.14 -19.72 -6.51
N ARG A 439 2.40 -19.49 -5.41
CA ARG A 439 2.74 -20.07 -4.11
C ARG A 439 2.67 -21.60 -4.14
N ALA A 440 1.64 -22.18 -4.73
CA ALA A 440 1.52 -23.64 -4.85
C ALA A 440 2.70 -24.25 -5.65
N ASN A 441 3.12 -23.60 -6.75
CA ASN A 441 4.31 -24.02 -7.49
C ASN A 441 5.55 -24.05 -6.61
N ALA A 442 5.81 -22.94 -5.86
CA ALA A 442 6.99 -22.84 -4.99
C ALA A 442 6.95 -23.89 -3.87
N LEU A 443 5.80 -24.07 -3.20
CA LEU A 443 5.63 -25.04 -2.12
C LEU A 443 5.87 -26.49 -2.61
N TYR A 444 5.31 -26.85 -3.75
CA TYR A 444 5.58 -28.17 -4.33
C TYR A 444 7.04 -28.37 -4.75
N THR A 445 7.71 -27.32 -5.21
CA THR A 445 9.15 -27.38 -5.53
C THR A 445 9.95 -27.70 -4.28
N PHE A 446 9.72 -26.98 -3.16
CA PHE A 446 10.41 -27.23 -1.88
C PHE A 446 10.06 -28.60 -1.27
N ILE A 447 8.83 -29.07 -1.40
CA ILE A 447 8.43 -30.44 -1.03
C ILE A 447 9.21 -31.46 -1.86
N GLY A 448 9.37 -31.21 -3.15
CA GLY A 448 10.17 -32.04 -4.06
C GLY A 448 11.62 -32.11 -3.64
N ASP A 449 12.25 -30.95 -3.34
CA ASP A 449 13.62 -30.86 -2.85
C ASP A 449 13.78 -31.67 -1.55
N SER A 450 12.85 -31.50 -0.59
CA SER A 450 12.87 -32.22 0.68
C SER A 450 12.77 -33.75 0.50
N TYR A 451 11.84 -34.22 -0.32
CA TYR A 451 11.73 -35.67 -0.62
C TYR A 451 12.96 -36.23 -1.32
N HIS A 452 13.59 -35.43 -2.20
CA HIS A 452 14.83 -35.89 -2.84
C HIS A 452 15.96 -36.07 -1.81
N GLN A 453 16.15 -35.14 -0.89
CA GLN A 453 17.13 -35.24 0.21
C GLN A 453 16.87 -36.47 1.09
N MET A 454 15.63 -36.86 1.29
CA MET A 454 15.23 -38.09 1.97
C MET A 454 15.43 -39.36 1.12
N ASN A 455 15.97 -39.26 -0.10
CA ASN A 455 16.04 -40.34 -1.10
C ASN A 455 14.69 -40.95 -1.51
N ASN A 456 13.57 -40.21 -1.27
CA ASN A 456 12.24 -40.60 -1.71
C ASN A 456 11.96 -40.05 -3.12
N ARG A 457 12.63 -40.66 -4.12
CA ARG A 457 12.58 -40.19 -5.52
C ARG A 457 11.20 -40.11 -6.12
N GLN A 458 10.32 -41.09 -5.81
CA GLN A 458 8.98 -41.10 -6.41
C GLN A 458 8.14 -39.89 -5.94
N SER A 459 8.14 -39.61 -4.64
CA SER A 459 7.42 -38.46 -4.07
C SER A 459 8.04 -37.13 -4.53
N ALA A 460 9.39 -37.06 -4.64
CA ALA A 460 10.08 -35.90 -5.16
C ALA A 460 9.63 -35.56 -6.59
N PHE A 461 9.65 -36.55 -7.49
CA PHE A 461 9.24 -36.32 -8.87
C PHE A 461 7.74 -36.03 -9.01
N ASN A 462 6.88 -36.66 -8.19
CA ASN A 462 5.47 -36.31 -8.15
C ASN A 462 5.27 -34.84 -7.75
N ALA A 463 6.02 -34.35 -6.76
CA ALA A 463 5.93 -32.97 -6.30
C ALA A 463 6.38 -31.98 -7.38
N TYR A 464 7.49 -32.25 -8.09
CA TYR A 464 7.92 -31.40 -9.21
C TYR A 464 6.92 -31.41 -10.37
N GLU A 465 6.37 -32.59 -10.74
CA GLU A 465 5.30 -32.66 -11.75
C GLU A 465 4.07 -31.83 -11.33
N ASN A 466 3.68 -31.91 -10.05
CA ASN A 466 2.61 -31.10 -9.52
C ASN A 466 2.95 -29.60 -9.58
N ALA A 467 4.17 -29.19 -9.20
CA ALA A 467 4.62 -27.81 -9.31
C ALA A 467 4.45 -27.26 -10.74
N LEU A 468 4.85 -28.06 -11.74
CA LEU A 468 4.76 -27.69 -13.16
C LEU A 468 3.33 -27.70 -13.72
N ILE A 469 2.33 -28.27 -13.00
CA ILE A 469 0.92 -28.09 -13.35
C ILE A 469 0.49 -26.64 -13.12
N PHE A 470 0.97 -26.01 -12.04
CA PHE A 470 0.66 -24.61 -11.70
C PHE A 470 1.44 -23.63 -12.59
N PHE A 471 2.72 -23.90 -12.79
CA PHE A 471 3.62 -23.06 -13.57
C PHE A 471 4.55 -23.91 -14.44
N PRO A 472 4.13 -24.24 -15.68
CA PRO A 472 4.91 -25.11 -16.58
C PRO A 472 6.28 -24.58 -16.98
N GLU A 473 6.47 -23.25 -16.91
CA GLU A 473 7.71 -22.55 -17.28
C GLU A 473 8.47 -22.01 -16.06
N SER A 474 8.18 -22.51 -14.86
CA SER A 474 8.92 -22.13 -13.63
C SER A 474 10.39 -22.53 -13.76
N ALA A 475 11.26 -21.55 -14.00
CA ALA A 475 12.69 -21.80 -14.22
C ALA A 475 13.35 -22.52 -13.04
N ALA A 476 13.02 -22.11 -11.81
CA ALA A 476 13.53 -22.75 -10.60
C ALA A 476 13.11 -24.22 -10.49
N THR A 477 11.80 -24.51 -10.68
CA THR A 477 11.29 -25.89 -10.64
C THR A 477 11.91 -26.75 -11.74
N LEU A 478 12.00 -26.22 -12.96
CA LEU A 478 12.60 -26.92 -14.11
C LEU A 478 14.08 -27.21 -13.86
N ASN A 479 14.82 -26.25 -13.31
CA ASN A 479 16.22 -26.40 -12.94
C ASN A 479 16.43 -27.51 -11.90
N ASN A 480 15.71 -27.43 -10.76
CA ASN A 480 15.86 -28.40 -9.66
C ASN A 480 15.49 -29.81 -10.11
N TYR A 481 14.37 -29.94 -10.82
CA TYR A 481 13.96 -31.24 -11.36
C TYR A 481 14.98 -31.80 -12.37
N ALA A 482 15.48 -30.96 -13.29
CA ALA A 482 16.51 -31.39 -14.25
C ALA A 482 17.79 -31.82 -13.56
N TYR A 483 18.24 -31.09 -12.53
CA TYR A 483 19.42 -31.44 -11.74
C TYR A 483 19.29 -32.83 -11.12
N PHE A 484 18.19 -33.11 -10.43
CA PHE A 484 18.00 -34.39 -9.76
C PHE A 484 17.76 -35.54 -10.73
N LEU A 485 17.12 -35.32 -11.88
CA LEU A 485 17.09 -36.32 -12.94
C LEU A 485 18.48 -36.64 -13.44
N ALA A 486 19.34 -35.64 -13.60
CA ALA A 486 20.72 -35.84 -14.03
C ALA A 486 21.57 -36.55 -12.96
N VAL A 487 21.45 -36.18 -11.69
CA VAL A 487 22.12 -36.85 -10.56
C VAL A 487 21.76 -38.33 -10.54
N ASP A 488 20.48 -38.65 -10.66
CA ASP A 488 19.98 -40.02 -10.66
C ASP A 488 20.22 -40.79 -11.99
N GLY A 489 20.69 -40.11 -13.04
CA GLY A 489 20.88 -40.69 -14.37
C GLY A 489 19.58 -41.09 -15.06
N LEU A 490 18.46 -40.43 -14.73
CA LEU A 490 17.12 -40.74 -15.24
C LEU A 490 16.69 -39.69 -16.28
N ASP A 491 16.01 -40.15 -17.32
CA ASP A 491 15.39 -39.31 -18.37
C ASP A 491 16.21 -38.06 -18.75
N LEU A 492 17.47 -38.26 -19.11
CA LEU A 492 18.40 -37.17 -19.40
C LEU A 492 17.95 -36.28 -20.57
N ASP A 493 17.12 -36.80 -21.49
CA ASP A 493 16.53 -35.98 -22.56
C ASP A 493 15.48 -35.00 -22.05
N LYS A 494 14.72 -35.42 -21.03
CA LYS A 494 13.78 -34.52 -20.31
C LYS A 494 14.56 -33.49 -19.51
N ALA A 495 15.58 -33.89 -18.76
CA ALA A 495 16.44 -33.02 -17.98
C ALA A 495 17.08 -31.91 -18.85
N GLU A 496 17.61 -32.27 -20.04
CA GLU A 496 18.20 -31.31 -20.96
C GLU A 496 17.18 -30.26 -21.43
N LYS A 497 15.97 -30.66 -21.83
CA LYS A 497 14.92 -29.73 -22.25
C LYS A 497 14.50 -28.78 -21.13
N MET A 498 14.40 -29.31 -19.91
CA MET A 498 14.04 -28.51 -18.73
C MET A 498 15.11 -27.49 -18.38
N SER A 499 16.37 -27.92 -18.28
CA SER A 499 17.48 -27.03 -17.96
C SER A 499 17.76 -26.02 -19.08
N GLU A 500 17.56 -26.39 -20.35
CA GLU A 500 17.62 -25.46 -21.48
C GLU A 500 16.51 -24.39 -21.38
N THR A 501 15.31 -24.78 -20.94
CA THR A 501 14.20 -23.82 -20.73
C THR A 501 14.51 -22.87 -19.58
N ALA A 502 15.08 -23.38 -18.48
CA ALA A 502 15.47 -22.55 -17.33
C ALA A 502 16.52 -21.49 -17.71
N ILE A 503 17.59 -21.90 -18.47
CA ILE A 503 18.59 -20.94 -18.96
C ILE A 503 17.99 -19.89 -19.91
N LYS A 504 17.04 -20.27 -20.78
CA LYS A 504 16.40 -19.32 -21.69
C LYS A 504 15.57 -18.28 -20.95
N ALA A 505 14.97 -18.65 -19.82
CA ALA A 505 14.22 -17.73 -18.96
C ALA A 505 15.16 -16.76 -18.22
N GLU A 506 16.29 -17.27 -17.71
CA GLU A 506 17.27 -16.50 -16.95
C GLU A 506 18.71 -16.78 -17.46
N PRO A 507 19.13 -16.14 -18.56
CA PRO A 507 20.42 -16.45 -19.22
C PRO A 507 21.66 -16.10 -18.39
N ASP A 508 21.50 -15.23 -17.37
CA ASP A 508 22.58 -14.79 -16.51
C ASP A 508 22.64 -15.53 -15.16
N ASN A 509 21.71 -16.46 -14.92
CA ASN A 509 21.67 -17.25 -13.70
C ASN A 509 22.73 -18.36 -13.74
N ALA A 510 23.80 -18.16 -12.99
CA ALA A 510 24.94 -19.08 -12.97
C ALA A 510 24.59 -20.49 -12.49
N THR A 511 23.66 -20.63 -11.54
CA THR A 511 23.17 -21.93 -11.04
C THR A 511 22.47 -22.73 -12.15
N TYR A 512 21.66 -22.06 -12.99
CA TYR A 512 20.99 -22.76 -14.10
C TYR A 512 21.97 -23.16 -15.20
N ILE A 513 22.99 -22.34 -15.41
CA ILE A 513 24.06 -22.68 -16.36
C ILE A 513 24.89 -23.90 -15.88
N ASP A 514 25.22 -23.96 -14.58
CA ASP A 514 25.90 -25.11 -13.95
C ASP A 514 25.05 -26.39 -14.07
N THR A 515 23.76 -26.32 -13.74
CA THR A 515 22.85 -27.45 -13.90
C THR A 515 22.80 -27.95 -15.34
N TYR A 516 22.72 -27.04 -16.32
CA TYR A 516 22.73 -27.45 -17.74
C TYR A 516 24.06 -28.11 -18.13
N ALA A 517 25.17 -27.55 -17.68
CA ALA A 517 26.49 -28.17 -17.90
C ALA A 517 26.55 -29.57 -17.29
N TRP A 518 26.01 -29.76 -16.08
CA TRP A 518 25.95 -31.06 -15.42
C TRP A 518 25.07 -32.06 -16.17
N VAL A 519 23.90 -31.65 -16.66
CA VAL A 519 23.02 -32.48 -17.50
C VAL A 519 23.75 -32.93 -18.78
N LEU A 520 24.45 -32.02 -19.47
CA LEU A 520 25.25 -32.34 -20.66
C LEU A 520 26.39 -33.33 -20.33
N PHE A 521 27.06 -33.13 -19.20
CA PHE A 521 28.07 -34.04 -18.70
C PHE A 521 27.52 -35.46 -18.52
N LYS A 522 26.36 -35.60 -17.86
CA LYS A 522 25.71 -36.91 -17.64
C LYS A 522 25.21 -37.52 -18.94
N LYS A 523 24.90 -36.74 -19.96
CA LYS A 523 24.61 -37.22 -21.33
C LYS A 523 25.88 -37.64 -22.11
N GLY A 524 27.08 -37.32 -21.64
CA GLY A 524 28.33 -37.58 -22.29
C GLY A 524 28.77 -36.52 -23.30
N ASP A 525 28.11 -35.40 -23.37
CA ASP A 525 28.51 -34.23 -24.17
C ASP A 525 29.49 -33.34 -23.38
N TYR A 526 30.71 -33.87 -23.22
CA TYR A 526 31.71 -33.24 -22.34
C TYR A 526 32.24 -31.92 -22.91
N GLU A 527 32.23 -31.73 -24.22
CA GLU A 527 32.70 -30.50 -24.86
C GLU A 527 31.77 -29.33 -24.54
N ASN A 528 30.46 -29.49 -24.73
CA ASN A 528 29.49 -28.50 -24.39
C ASN A 528 29.36 -28.32 -22.86
N ALA A 529 29.43 -29.39 -22.07
CA ALA A 529 29.47 -29.33 -20.63
C ALA A 529 30.59 -28.39 -20.14
N LEU A 530 31.82 -28.56 -20.69
CA LEU A 530 32.96 -27.71 -20.34
C LEU A 530 32.70 -26.23 -20.66
N LYS A 531 32.13 -25.97 -21.84
CA LYS A 531 31.82 -24.60 -22.26
C LYS A 531 30.85 -23.91 -21.30
N TYR A 532 29.76 -24.59 -20.95
CA TYR A 532 28.75 -24.01 -20.05
C TYR A 532 29.25 -23.91 -18.60
N GLN A 533 30.00 -24.89 -18.12
CA GLN A 533 30.61 -24.84 -16.79
C GLN A 533 31.58 -23.66 -16.64
N GLN A 534 32.37 -23.35 -17.67
CA GLN A 534 33.22 -22.17 -17.69
C GLN A 534 32.43 -20.88 -17.61
N GLN A 535 31.28 -20.79 -18.30
CA GLN A 535 30.38 -19.63 -18.21
C GLN A 535 29.76 -19.50 -16.81
N ALA A 536 29.38 -20.62 -16.18
CA ALA A 536 28.85 -20.57 -14.81
C ALA A 536 29.89 -20.01 -13.83
N ILE A 537 31.13 -20.54 -13.89
CA ILE A 537 32.23 -20.06 -13.04
C ILE A 537 32.55 -18.57 -13.28
N GLU A 538 32.59 -18.14 -14.55
CA GLU A 538 32.82 -16.72 -14.86
C GLU A 538 31.75 -15.81 -14.26
N LYS A 539 30.50 -16.26 -14.24
CA LYS A 539 29.37 -15.47 -13.67
C LYS A 539 29.33 -15.51 -12.15
N ILE A 540 29.71 -16.60 -11.51
CA ILE A 540 29.80 -16.73 -10.05
C ILE A 540 30.95 -15.85 -9.52
N GLY A 541 32.08 -15.75 -10.22
CA GLY A 541 33.23 -14.99 -9.78
C GLY A 541 33.95 -15.64 -8.59
N ASP A 542 34.12 -14.91 -7.50
CA ASP A 542 34.91 -15.37 -6.33
C ASP A 542 34.11 -16.29 -5.37
N ASP A 543 32.77 -16.37 -5.47
CA ASP A 543 31.89 -17.10 -4.55
C ASP A 543 31.61 -18.55 -5.00
N LEU A 544 32.62 -19.25 -5.45
CA LEU A 544 32.52 -20.62 -5.97
C LEU A 544 32.22 -21.62 -4.83
N SER A 545 31.18 -22.45 -4.99
CA SER A 545 30.87 -23.56 -4.10
C SER A 545 31.71 -24.81 -4.41
N ALA A 546 31.81 -25.74 -3.44
CA ALA A 546 32.49 -27.01 -3.61
C ALA A 546 31.89 -27.83 -4.76
N ASP A 547 30.56 -27.87 -4.91
CA ASP A 547 29.88 -28.63 -5.97
C ASP A 547 30.22 -28.11 -7.36
N VAL A 548 30.21 -26.80 -7.59
CA VAL A 548 30.56 -26.17 -8.87
C VAL A 548 32.00 -26.51 -9.29
N LEU A 549 32.92 -26.47 -8.31
CA LEU A 549 34.31 -26.84 -8.52
C LEU A 549 34.47 -28.35 -8.76
N GLU A 550 33.70 -29.19 -8.05
CA GLU A 550 33.68 -30.64 -8.28
C GLU A 550 33.18 -30.97 -9.69
N HIS A 551 32.06 -30.34 -10.13
CA HIS A 551 31.52 -30.49 -11.49
C HIS A 551 32.58 -30.12 -12.56
N MET A 552 33.29 -28.99 -12.38
CA MET A 552 34.34 -28.57 -13.30
C MET A 552 35.48 -29.60 -13.35
N GLY A 553 35.90 -30.13 -12.19
CA GLY A 553 36.92 -31.16 -12.12
C GLY A 553 36.51 -32.45 -12.85
N ASP A 554 35.25 -32.88 -12.63
CA ASP A 554 34.69 -34.07 -13.29
C ASP A 554 34.62 -33.90 -14.80
N ILE A 555 34.22 -32.73 -15.28
CA ILE A 555 34.15 -32.39 -16.70
C ILE A 555 35.56 -32.39 -17.32
N TYR A 556 36.54 -31.73 -16.70
CA TYR A 556 37.92 -31.73 -17.19
C TYR A 556 38.49 -33.13 -17.26
N PHE A 557 38.21 -33.98 -16.27
CA PHE A 557 38.67 -35.36 -16.31
C PHE A 557 38.16 -36.12 -17.55
N LYS A 558 36.85 -35.97 -17.85
CA LYS A 558 36.24 -36.61 -19.02
C LYS A 558 36.68 -35.97 -20.34
N CYS A 559 37.15 -34.73 -20.32
CA CYS A 559 37.77 -34.05 -21.47
C CYS A 559 39.26 -34.43 -21.67
N ASN A 560 39.79 -35.48 -20.97
CA ASN A 560 41.19 -35.89 -20.99
C ASN A 560 42.18 -34.80 -20.49
N GLU A 561 41.77 -33.95 -19.57
CA GLU A 561 42.62 -32.97 -18.90
C GLU A 561 42.79 -33.28 -17.38
N PRO A 562 43.37 -34.42 -17.01
CA PRO A 562 43.35 -34.89 -15.63
C PRO A 562 44.12 -33.98 -14.66
N GLN A 563 45.11 -33.22 -15.14
CA GLN A 563 45.85 -32.29 -14.29
C GLN A 563 44.96 -31.14 -13.80
N LYS A 564 44.18 -30.55 -14.70
CA LYS A 564 43.20 -29.52 -14.34
C LYS A 564 42.10 -30.09 -13.45
N ALA A 565 41.64 -31.28 -13.73
CA ALA A 565 40.64 -31.96 -12.90
C ALA A 565 41.08 -32.02 -11.43
N ILE A 566 42.35 -32.47 -11.20
CA ILE A 566 42.91 -32.56 -9.85
C ILE A 566 42.95 -31.16 -9.19
N GLU A 567 43.37 -30.12 -9.92
CA GLU A 567 43.44 -28.75 -9.40
C GLU A 567 42.07 -28.25 -8.94
N TYR A 568 41.00 -28.53 -9.68
CA TYR A 568 39.63 -28.16 -9.29
C TYR A 568 39.11 -28.99 -8.13
N TRP A 569 39.33 -30.30 -8.09
CA TRP A 569 38.96 -31.16 -6.96
C TRP A 569 39.71 -30.76 -5.68
N GLU A 570 40.99 -30.35 -5.75
CA GLU A 570 41.75 -29.85 -4.60
C GLU A 570 41.20 -28.53 -4.09
N GLN A 571 40.66 -27.67 -4.98
CA GLN A 571 39.98 -26.44 -4.59
C GLN A 571 38.64 -26.76 -3.92
N ALA A 572 37.82 -27.62 -4.50
CA ALA A 572 36.57 -28.10 -3.92
C ALA A 572 36.78 -28.69 -2.54
N LEU A 573 37.81 -29.54 -2.36
CA LEU A 573 38.13 -30.18 -1.06
C LEU A 573 38.57 -29.18 0.02
N LYS A 574 39.08 -27.99 -0.35
CA LYS A 574 39.36 -26.94 0.64
C LYS A 574 38.10 -26.32 1.19
N LEU A 575 37.04 -26.27 0.39
CA LEU A 575 35.74 -25.73 0.79
C LEU A 575 34.92 -26.77 1.54
N ASP A 576 34.98 -28.04 1.14
CA ASP A 576 34.30 -29.17 1.75
C ASP A 576 35.31 -30.29 2.09
N SER A 577 36.01 -30.11 3.21
CA SER A 577 37.11 -30.99 3.63
C SER A 577 36.65 -32.38 4.08
N GLU A 578 35.38 -32.55 4.43
CA GLU A 578 34.82 -33.82 4.93
C GLU A 578 34.24 -34.69 3.83
N ASN A 579 34.14 -34.21 2.58
CA ASN A 579 33.59 -34.93 1.46
C ASN A 579 34.48 -36.13 1.06
N GLU A 580 34.05 -37.32 1.46
CA GLU A 580 34.78 -38.56 1.21
C GLU A 580 35.02 -38.85 -0.28
N LEU A 581 34.06 -38.47 -1.14
CA LEU A 581 34.15 -38.64 -2.58
C LEU A 581 35.26 -37.75 -3.19
N LEU A 582 35.30 -36.48 -2.79
CA LEU A 582 36.35 -35.54 -3.18
C LEU A 582 37.71 -35.98 -2.67
N GLN A 583 37.82 -36.39 -1.39
CA GLN A 583 39.06 -36.97 -0.85
C GLN A 583 39.55 -38.16 -1.68
N ARG A 584 38.64 -39.02 -2.09
CA ARG A 584 38.95 -40.18 -2.93
C ARG A 584 39.40 -39.78 -4.34
N LYS A 585 38.70 -38.81 -4.98
CA LYS A 585 39.06 -38.28 -6.30
C LYS A 585 40.47 -37.70 -6.32
N VAL A 586 40.79 -36.84 -5.33
CA VAL A 586 42.10 -36.18 -5.17
C VAL A 586 43.19 -37.22 -4.88
N LYS A 587 42.95 -38.14 -3.92
CA LYS A 587 43.94 -39.16 -3.51
C LYS A 587 44.30 -40.13 -4.61
N GLN A 588 43.27 -40.58 -5.37
CA GLN A 588 43.47 -41.59 -6.41
C GLN A 588 43.68 -40.96 -7.79
N LYS A 589 43.58 -39.64 -7.90
CA LYS A 589 43.69 -38.87 -9.15
C LYS A 589 42.82 -39.44 -10.27
N ASN A 590 41.60 -39.82 -9.90
CA ASN A 590 40.66 -40.48 -10.79
C ASN A 590 39.23 -40.05 -10.52
N TYR A 591 38.40 -40.08 -11.55
CA TYR A 591 36.98 -39.85 -11.45
C TYR A 591 36.26 -41.04 -10.77
N PHE A 592 35.37 -40.74 -9.88
CA PHE A 592 34.42 -41.67 -9.28
C PHE A 592 33.04 -41.05 -9.29
N GLU A 593 32.06 -41.85 -9.68
CA GLU A 593 30.65 -41.46 -9.63
C GLU A 593 30.12 -41.66 -8.20
N LYS A 594 29.21 -40.79 -7.79
CA LYS A 594 28.49 -40.92 -6.50
C LYS A 594 27.79 -42.24 -6.39
#